data_83f4a775228f849be80fabc942d0f00c
#
_entry.id   83f4a775228f849be80fabc942d0f00c
#
_cell.length_a   1.000
_cell.length_b   1.000
_cell.length_c   1.000
_cell.angle_alpha   90.00
_cell.angle_beta   90.00
_cell.angle_gamma   90.00
#
_symmetry.space_group_name_H-M   'P 1'
#
loop_
_entity.id
_entity.type
_entity.pdbx_description
1 polymer ?
#
loop_
_entity_poly.entity_id
_entity_poly.type
_entity_poly.pdbx_seq_one_letter_code
_entity_poly.pdbx_strand_id
1 'polypeptide(L)'
;SGPLALKWNYVPKMIPWFLKFIMNSTTNKMMHTAKNMHQILDLALPAYDELFDEIDLEGLVENKGILYIWNDQNLKTRELEINVREELGVKQQLVNKAEIHDLEPHIKQIYHAGVYYPYARHARNPKKILLKLFDLFLKKGGKFNKVNVKDINFDDEKPIFKTETQNYI
;
A
#
# COMPACT_ATOMS: atom_id res chain seq x y z
N SER A 1 -3.55 -21.71 18.10
CA SER A 1 -4.18 -20.37 18.11
C SER A 1 -3.95 -19.74 16.75
N GLY A 2 -5.02 -19.55 15.97
CA GLY A 2 -4.94 -18.91 14.67
C GLY A 2 -4.74 -17.39 14.80
N PRO A 3 -4.43 -16.69 13.68
CA PRO A 3 -4.20 -15.24 13.67
C PRO A 3 -5.47 -14.41 13.95
N LEU A 4 -6.63 -15.03 14.03
CA LEU A 4 -7.92 -14.39 14.31
C LEU A 4 -8.35 -14.72 15.75
N ALA A 5 -8.26 -13.71 16.63
CA ALA A 5 -8.85 -13.77 17.98
C ALA A 5 -10.23 -13.07 17.96
N LEU A 6 -11.30 -13.86 17.99
CA LEU A 6 -12.69 -13.35 18.06
C LEU A 6 -13.12 -13.22 19.52
N LYS A 7 -13.51 -12.01 19.93
CA LYS A 7 -14.25 -11.80 21.19
C LYS A 7 -15.74 -12.06 20.94
N TRP A 8 -16.27 -13.12 21.50
CA TRP A 8 -17.64 -13.61 21.25
C TRP A 8 -18.73 -12.54 21.45
N ASN A 9 -18.56 -11.62 22.37
CA ASN A 9 -19.50 -10.52 22.63
C ASN A 9 -19.63 -9.53 21.46
N TYR A 10 -18.63 -9.48 20.54
CA TYR A 10 -18.64 -8.59 19.37
C TYR A 10 -19.17 -9.29 18.11
N VAL A 11 -19.25 -10.61 18.11
CA VAL A 11 -19.69 -11.39 16.93
C VAL A 11 -21.03 -10.90 16.38
N PRO A 12 -22.10 -10.70 17.19
CA PRO A 12 -23.38 -10.23 16.66
C PRO A 12 -23.29 -8.86 15.97
N LYS A 13 -22.44 -7.96 16.48
CA LYS A 13 -22.22 -6.64 15.89
C LYS A 13 -21.40 -6.69 14.59
N MET A 14 -20.62 -7.74 14.41
CA MET A 14 -19.79 -7.94 13.22
C MET A 14 -20.53 -8.66 12.08
N ILE A 15 -21.63 -9.35 12.34
CA ILE A 15 -22.38 -10.12 11.35
C ILE A 15 -22.70 -9.30 10.08
N PRO A 16 -23.26 -8.07 10.15
CA PRO A 16 -23.57 -7.30 8.96
C PRO A 16 -22.33 -6.96 8.11
N TRP A 17 -21.21 -6.67 8.76
CA TRP A 17 -19.93 -6.45 8.10
C TRP A 17 -19.40 -7.75 7.47
N PHE A 18 -19.47 -8.86 8.20
CA PHE A 18 -19.01 -10.16 7.74
C PHE A 18 -19.78 -10.64 6.50
N LEU A 19 -21.09 -10.45 6.48
CA LEU A 19 -21.92 -10.76 5.32
C LEU A 19 -21.51 -9.92 4.10
N LYS A 20 -21.33 -8.61 4.28
CA LYS A 20 -20.84 -7.71 3.21
C LYS A 20 -19.44 -8.12 2.73
N PHE A 21 -18.56 -8.51 3.65
CA PHE A 21 -17.21 -8.98 3.31
C PHE A 21 -17.28 -10.23 2.43
N ILE A 22 -18.03 -11.27 2.84
CA ILE A 22 -18.21 -12.50 2.07
C ILE A 22 -18.82 -12.21 0.69
N MET A 23 -19.86 -11.39 0.63
CA MET A 23 -20.50 -11.01 -0.64
C MET A 23 -19.56 -10.25 -1.60
N ASN A 24 -18.54 -9.58 -1.08
CA ASN A 24 -17.54 -8.86 -1.86
C ASN A 24 -16.23 -9.65 -2.08
N SER A 25 -16.09 -10.83 -1.50
CA SER A 25 -14.91 -11.70 -1.64
C SER A 25 -14.99 -12.65 -2.85
N THR A 26 -15.87 -12.38 -3.80
CA THR A 26 -15.94 -13.16 -5.05
C THR A 26 -14.83 -12.73 -6.00
N THR A 27 -14.30 -13.67 -6.82
CA THR A 27 -13.24 -13.41 -7.79
C THR A 27 -13.58 -12.25 -8.73
N ASN A 28 -14.81 -12.17 -9.22
CA ASN A 28 -15.24 -11.09 -10.12
C ASN A 28 -15.18 -9.71 -9.45
N LYS A 29 -15.62 -9.60 -8.20
CA LYS A 29 -15.55 -8.34 -7.44
C LYS A 29 -14.13 -7.98 -7.06
N MET A 30 -13.32 -8.97 -6.73
CA MET A 30 -11.88 -8.79 -6.48
C MET A 30 -11.19 -8.23 -7.73
N MET A 31 -11.45 -8.83 -8.90
CA MET A 31 -10.91 -8.35 -10.19
C MET A 31 -11.37 -6.92 -10.51
N HIS A 32 -12.65 -6.63 -10.33
CA HIS A 32 -13.18 -5.28 -10.52
C HIS A 32 -12.48 -4.26 -9.61
N THR A 33 -12.32 -4.58 -8.33
CA THR A 33 -11.61 -3.73 -7.36
C THR A 33 -10.13 -3.58 -7.74
N ALA A 34 -9.46 -4.66 -8.12
CA ALA A 34 -8.07 -4.63 -8.54
C ALA A 34 -7.85 -3.72 -9.76
N LYS A 35 -8.72 -3.80 -10.78
CA LYS A 35 -8.66 -2.94 -11.97
C LYS A 35 -8.85 -1.45 -11.62
N ASN A 36 -9.82 -1.13 -10.77
CA ASN A 36 -10.06 0.26 -10.34
C ASN A 36 -8.90 0.80 -9.49
N MET A 37 -8.37 -0.01 -8.58
CA MET A 37 -7.20 0.37 -7.79
C MET A 37 -5.95 0.54 -8.65
N HIS A 38 -5.75 -0.32 -9.66
CA HIS A 38 -4.63 -0.22 -10.58
C HIS A 38 -4.62 1.12 -11.33
N GLN A 39 -5.77 1.58 -11.83
CA GLN A 39 -5.88 2.88 -12.52
C GLN A 39 -5.40 4.06 -11.66
N ILE A 40 -5.62 4.00 -10.36
CA ILE A 40 -5.16 5.05 -9.43
C ILE A 40 -3.68 4.85 -9.09
N LEU A 41 -3.27 3.62 -8.83
CA LEU A 41 -1.91 3.29 -8.38
C LEU A 41 -0.88 3.40 -9.50
N ASP A 42 -1.28 3.21 -10.75
CA ASP A 42 -0.40 3.34 -11.91
C ASP A 42 0.13 4.77 -12.09
N LEU A 43 -0.63 5.77 -11.63
CA LEU A 43 -0.21 7.17 -11.60
C LEU A 43 0.73 7.50 -10.44
N ALA A 44 0.83 6.63 -9.44
CA ALA A 44 1.55 6.95 -8.20
C ALA A 44 3.07 7.00 -8.41
N LEU A 45 3.65 6.04 -9.14
CA LEU A 45 5.10 6.02 -9.35
C LEU A 45 5.61 7.23 -10.13
N PRO A 46 5.03 7.62 -11.28
CA PRO A 46 5.41 8.85 -11.97
C PRO A 46 5.27 10.11 -11.11
N ALA A 47 4.16 10.22 -10.36
CA ALA A 47 3.95 11.36 -9.47
C ALA A 47 4.97 11.43 -8.32
N TYR A 48 5.38 10.27 -7.79
CA TYR A 48 6.46 10.22 -6.81
C TYR A 48 7.81 10.56 -7.44
N ASP A 49 8.09 10.16 -8.68
CA ASP A 49 9.34 10.49 -9.36
C ASP A 49 9.47 12.02 -9.52
N GLU A 50 8.44 12.70 -10.04
CA GLU A 50 8.41 14.16 -10.14
C GLU A 50 8.62 14.84 -8.78
N LEU A 51 7.97 14.35 -7.73
CA LEU A 51 8.10 14.91 -6.39
C LEU A 51 9.49 14.68 -5.79
N PHE A 52 10.08 13.52 -6.06
CA PHE A 52 11.37 13.10 -5.51
C PHE A 52 12.54 13.77 -6.23
N ASP A 53 12.36 14.26 -7.47
CA ASP A 53 13.35 15.06 -8.17
C ASP A 53 13.61 16.43 -7.48
N GLU A 54 12.60 16.91 -6.70
CA GLU A 54 12.73 18.16 -5.96
C GLU A 54 13.39 18.03 -4.57
N ILE A 55 13.62 16.82 -4.10
CA ILE A 55 14.20 16.56 -2.77
C ILE A 55 15.31 15.51 -2.84
N ASP A 56 16.37 15.74 -2.08
CA ASP A 56 17.40 14.73 -1.91
C ASP A 56 16.90 13.56 -1.08
N LEU A 57 16.82 12.38 -1.68
CA LEU A 57 16.37 11.12 -1.05
C LEU A 57 17.49 10.08 -0.95
N GLU A 58 18.74 10.50 -1.09
CA GLU A 58 19.88 9.57 -1.03
C GLU A 58 19.81 8.72 0.25
N GLY A 59 19.87 7.40 0.07
CA GLY A 59 19.79 6.41 1.16
C GLY A 59 18.43 6.30 1.86
N LEU A 60 17.39 7.03 1.42
CA LEU A 60 16.05 6.99 2.01
C LEU A 60 15.07 6.14 1.22
N VAL A 61 15.29 5.93 -0.07
CA VAL A 61 14.49 5.07 -0.95
C VAL A 61 15.42 4.07 -1.63
N GLU A 62 15.02 2.83 -1.67
CA GLU A 62 15.74 1.76 -2.37
C GLU A 62 14.89 1.17 -3.50
N ASN A 63 15.53 0.97 -4.65
CA ASN A 63 14.94 0.39 -5.86
C ASN A 63 15.48 -1.04 -6.08
N LYS A 64 15.47 -1.86 -5.03
CA LYS A 64 15.97 -3.24 -5.06
C LYS A 64 14.90 -4.28 -5.31
N GLY A 65 13.68 -3.83 -5.58
CA GLY A 65 12.54 -4.72 -5.71
C GLY A 65 12.01 -5.22 -4.36
N ILE A 66 11.03 -6.09 -4.42
CA ILE A 66 10.45 -6.77 -3.25
C ILE A 66 10.36 -8.26 -3.55
N LEU A 67 10.81 -9.08 -2.62
CA LEU A 67 10.73 -10.53 -2.67
C LEU A 67 9.67 -11.03 -1.68
N TYR A 68 8.64 -11.71 -2.20
CA TYR A 68 7.69 -12.47 -1.39
C TYR A 68 8.06 -13.94 -1.45
N ILE A 69 8.15 -14.59 -0.30
CA ILE A 69 8.54 -16.00 -0.17
C ILE A 69 7.45 -16.79 0.52
N TRP A 70 7.30 -18.05 0.12
CA TRP A 70 6.33 -18.99 0.68
C TRP A 70 7.00 -20.26 1.17
N ASN A 71 6.55 -20.75 2.31
CA ASN A 71 6.95 -22.03 2.85
C ASN A 71 6.04 -23.18 2.37
N ASP A 72 5.01 -22.87 1.57
CA ASP A 72 4.11 -23.83 0.94
C ASP A 72 4.62 -24.21 -0.45
N GLN A 73 4.61 -25.51 -0.77
CA GLN A 73 4.94 -26.02 -2.10
C GLN A 73 3.76 -25.89 -3.10
N ASN A 74 2.54 -25.71 -2.60
CA ASN A 74 1.35 -25.67 -3.43
C ASN A 74 1.12 -24.26 -3.99
N LEU A 75 1.71 -23.99 -5.16
CA LEU A 75 1.53 -22.72 -5.87
C LEU A 75 0.08 -22.45 -6.32
N LYS A 76 -0.79 -23.48 -6.38
CA LYS A 76 -2.20 -23.30 -6.79
C LYS A 76 -2.94 -22.30 -5.91
N THR A 77 -2.58 -22.21 -4.63
CA THR A 77 -3.16 -21.21 -3.70
C THR A 77 -2.75 -19.79 -4.05
N ARG A 78 -1.72 -19.61 -4.87
CA ARG A 78 -1.15 -18.31 -5.28
C ARG A 78 -1.44 -17.95 -6.75
N GLU A 79 -1.88 -18.91 -7.55
CA GLU A 79 -2.17 -18.70 -8.98
C GLU A 79 -3.09 -17.51 -9.20
N LEU A 80 -4.12 -17.35 -8.38
CA LEU A 80 -5.05 -16.22 -8.50
C LEU A 80 -4.35 -14.87 -8.31
N GLU A 81 -3.50 -14.74 -7.30
CA GLU A 81 -2.75 -13.51 -7.04
C GLU A 81 -1.75 -13.20 -8.16
N ILE A 82 -1.08 -14.23 -8.66
CA ILE A 82 -0.10 -14.13 -9.74
C ILE A 82 -0.80 -13.69 -11.02
N ASN A 83 -1.87 -14.38 -11.42
CA ASN A 83 -2.62 -14.11 -12.63
C ASN A 83 -3.26 -12.72 -12.63
N VAL A 84 -3.82 -12.28 -11.49
CA VAL A 84 -4.39 -10.93 -11.36
C VAL A 84 -3.34 -9.85 -11.60
N ARG A 85 -2.15 -10.01 -11.03
CA ARG A 85 -1.06 -9.04 -11.23
C ARG A 85 -0.53 -9.07 -12.67
N GLU A 86 -0.44 -10.25 -13.26
CA GLU A 86 -0.03 -10.42 -14.66
C GLU A 86 -1.04 -9.77 -15.63
N GLU A 87 -2.35 -9.99 -15.42
CA GLU A 87 -3.41 -9.35 -16.21
C GLU A 87 -3.39 -7.83 -16.09
N LEU A 88 -2.97 -7.30 -14.94
CA LEU A 88 -2.79 -5.86 -14.70
C LEU A 88 -1.42 -5.33 -15.16
N GLY A 89 -0.59 -6.15 -15.81
CA GLY A 89 0.70 -5.73 -16.35
C GLY A 89 1.81 -5.53 -15.31
N VAL A 90 1.60 -5.98 -14.07
CA VAL A 90 2.61 -5.91 -13.01
C VAL A 90 3.78 -6.82 -13.35
N LYS A 91 4.98 -6.27 -13.47
CA LYS A 91 6.19 -7.04 -13.75
C LYS A 91 6.56 -7.86 -12.51
N GLN A 92 6.55 -9.17 -12.67
CA GLN A 92 6.85 -10.14 -11.62
C GLN A 92 7.65 -11.33 -12.19
N GLN A 93 8.43 -11.96 -11.32
CA GLN A 93 9.23 -13.12 -11.65
C GLN A 93 8.99 -14.20 -10.59
N LEU A 94 8.52 -15.37 -11.00
CA LEU A 94 8.47 -16.52 -10.11
C LEU A 94 9.89 -16.98 -9.86
N VAL A 95 10.23 -17.20 -8.60
CA VAL A 95 11.56 -17.61 -8.17
C VAL A 95 11.51 -18.90 -7.35
N ASN A 96 12.42 -19.80 -7.66
CA ASN A 96 12.60 -21.05 -6.96
C ASN A 96 13.51 -20.87 -5.72
N LYS A 97 13.71 -21.96 -4.97
CA LYS A 97 14.49 -21.93 -3.73
C LYS A 97 15.94 -21.48 -3.92
N ALA A 98 16.60 -21.86 -5.02
CA ALA A 98 17.97 -21.47 -5.30
C ALA A 98 18.06 -19.97 -5.63
N GLU A 99 17.18 -19.50 -6.52
CA GLU A 99 17.10 -18.08 -6.90
C GLU A 99 16.77 -17.19 -5.69
N ILE A 100 15.91 -17.64 -4.77
CA ILE A 100 15.65 -16.91 -3.51
C ILE A 100 16.90 -16.83 -2.66
N HIS A 101 17.68 -17.93 -2.56
CA HIS A 101 18.92 -17.93 -1.79
C HIS A 101 19.97 -17.00 -2.39
N ASP A 102 20.04 -16.92 -3.72
CA ASP A 102 20.97 -16.02 -4.42
C ASP A 102 20.57 -14.54 -4.19
N LEU A 103 19.27 -14.23 -4.17
CA LEU A 103 18.77 -12.88 -3.87
C LEU A 103 18.97 -12.49 -2.39
N GLU A 104 18.73 -13.43 -1.47
CA GLU A 104 18.73 -13.20 -0.02
C GLU A 104 19.43 -14.34 0.73
N PRO A 105 20.76 -14.40 0.69
CA PRO A 105 21.53 -15.54 1.24
C PRO A 105 21.43 -15.68 2.76
N HIS A 106 21.01 -14.62 3.46
CA HIS A 106 20.92 -14.62 4.92
C HIS A 106 19.57 -15.10 5.47
N ILE A 107 18.57 -15.31 4.62
CA ILE A 107 17.28 -15.86 5.05
C ILE A 107 17.38 -17.36 5.27
N LYS A 108 16.90 -17.83 6.43
CA LYS A 108 16.82 -19.27 6.70
C LYS A 108 15.98 -19.97 5.63
N GLN A 109 16.51 -21.04 5.03
CA GLN A 109 15.93 -21.75 3.88
C GLN A 109 14.71 -22.62 4.23
N ILE A 110 13.70 -22.04 4.87
CA ILE A 110 12.40 -22.67 5.17
C ILE A 110 11.36 -22.45 4.07
N TYR A 111 11.72 -21.75 3.02
CA TYR A 111 10.88 -21.43 1.87
C TYR A 111 11.05 -22.44 0.73
N HIS A 112 10.06 -22.50 -0.16
CA HIS A 112 10.07 -23.36 -1.34
C HIS A 112 9.98 -22.59 -2.65
N ALA A 113 9.25 -21.51 -2.68
CA ALA A 113 9.06 -20.66 -3.85
C ALA A 113 8.77 -19.22 -3.42
N GLY A 114 8.81 -18.33 -4.38
CA GLY A 114 8.50 -16.91 -4.17
C GLY A 114 8.15 -16.19 -5.46
N VAL A 115 7.87 -14.91 -5.33
CA VAL A 115 7.76 -13.98 -6.43
C VAL A 115 8.59 -12.73 -6.15
N TYR A 116 9.34 -12.32 -7.14
CA TYR A 116 10.15 -11.11 -7.09
C TYR A 116 9.53 -10.03 -7.97
N TYR A 117 9.40 -8.83 -7.43
CA TYR A 117 8.89 -7.64 -8.09
C TYR A 117 10.04 -6.66 -8.31
N PRO A 118 10.72 -6.67 -9.48
CA PRO A 118 11.98 -5.94 -9.68
C PRO A 118 11.83 -4.43 -9.63
N TYR A 119 10.67 -3.89 -9.96
CA TYR A 119 10.41 -2.45 -9.99
C TYR A 119 9.79 -1.90 -8.70
N ALA A 120 9.57 -2.74 -7.70
CA ALA A 120 9.06 -2.27 -6.43
C ALA A 120 10.12 -1.46 -5.68
N ARG A 121 9.67 -0.42 -5.02
CA ARG A 121 10.49 0.48 -4.21
C ARG A 121 10.07 0.42 -2.76
N HIS A 122 10.99 0.68 -1.85
CA HIS A 122 10.66 0.78 -0.45
C HIS A 122 11.39 1.93 0.24
N ALA A 123 10.70 2.53 1.19
CA ALA A 123 11.23 3.61 2.00
C ALA A 123 12.00 3.05 3.21
N ARG A 124 13.29 3.32 3.33
CA ARG A 124 14.09 2.95 4.51
C ARG A 124 13.73 3.77 5.73
N ASN A 125 13.35 5.02 5.52
CA ASN A 125 12.95 5.91 6.60
C ASN A 125 11.79 6.81 6.18
N PRO A 126 10.52 6.31 6.26
CA PRO A 126 9.34 7.07 5.87
C PRO A 126 9.20 8.41 6.60
N LYS A 127 9.59 8.46 7.88
CA LYS A 127 9.56 9.70 8.66
C LYS A 127 10.49 10.77 8.09
N LYS A 128 11.70 10.40 7.70
CA LYS A 128 12.64 11.35 7.10
C LYS A 128 12.15 11.87 5.75
N ILE A 129 11.58 10.99 4.94
CA ILE A 129 10.96 11.37 3.65
C ILE A 129 9.84 12.38 3.89
N LEU A 130 8.92 12.06 4.82
CA LEU A 130 7.83 12.97 5.17
C LEU A 130 8.33 14.34 5.64
N LEU A 131 9.36 14.39 6.48
CA LEU A 131 9.93 15.66 6.94
C LEU A 131 10.53 16.47 5.79
N LYS A 132 11.26 15.84 4.86
CA LYS A 132 11.80 16.53 3.67
C LYS A 132 10.67 17.08 2.77
N LEU A 133 9.60 16.30 2.57
CA LEU A 133 8.41 16.76 1.85
C LEU A 133 7.71 17.92 2.55
N PHE A 134 7.62 17.88 3.87
CA PHE A 134 7.04 18.95 4.66
C PHE A 134 7.87 20.24 4.58
N ASP A 135 9.19 20.13 4.63
CA ASP A 135 10.09 21.27 4.44
C ASP A 135 9.95 21.89 3.05
N LEU A 136 9.82 21.05 2.01
CA LEU A 136 9.56 21.52 0.64
C LEU A 136 8.20 22.23 0.55
N PHE A 137 7.16 21.67 1.15
CA PHE A 137 5.84 22.28 1.23
C PHE A 137 5.89 23.69 1.85
N LEU A 138 6.59 23.86 2.97
CA LEU A 138 6.76 25.16 3.63
C LEU A 138 7.56 26.13 2.76
N LYS A 139 8.65 25.67 2.12
CA LYS A 139 9.47 26.48 1.19
C LYS A 139 8.67 26.97 -0.01
N LYS A 140 7.71 26.18 -0.50
CA LYS A 140 6.78 26.56 -1.58
C LYS A 140 5.65 27.47 -1.10
N GLY A 141 5.67 27.94 0.14
CA GLY A 141 4.64 28.85 0.70
C GLY A 141 3.44 28.16 1.32
N GLY A 142 3.51 26.83 1.48
CA GLY A 142 2.47 26.07 2.18
C GLY A 142 2.33 26.50 3.63
N LYS A 143 1.09 26.48 4.15
CA LYS A 143 0.79 26.83 5.55
C LYS A 143 0.31 25.58 6.29
N PHE A 144 0.83 25.36 7.47
CA PHE A 144 0.44 24.26 8.33
C PHE A 144 -0.22 24.77 9.61
N ASN A 145 -1.45 24.33 9.85
CA ASN A 145 -2.18 24.61 11.07
C ASN A 145 -2.48 23.32 11.81
N LYS A 146 -1.97 23.18 13.03
CA LYS A 146 -2.26 22.02 13.88
C LYS A 146 -3.58 22.23 14.60
N VAL A 147 -4.67 21.84 13.97
CA VAL A 147 -6.03 22.00 14.49
C VAL A 147 -6.82 20.69 14.40
N ASN A 148 -7.84 20.59 15.24
CA ASN A 148 -8.76 19.46 15.20
C ASN A 148 -9.98 19.86 14.35
N VAL A 149 -10.05 19.35 13.12
CA VAL A 149 -11.18 19.57 12.23
C VAL A 149 -12.37 18.74 12.70
N LYS A 150 -13.49 19.39 12.99
CA LYS A 150 -14.74 18.76 13.45
C LYS A 150 -15.70 18.47 12.32
N ASP A 151 -15.72 19.34 11.32
CA ASP A 151 -16.65 19.26 10.21
C ASP A 151 -16.07 19.94 8.97
N ILE A 152 -16.50 19.52 7.79
CA ILE A 152 -16.12 20.10 6.51
C ILE A 152 -17.41 20.46 5.76
N ASN A 153 -17.60 21.73 5.50
CA ASN A 153 -18.68 22.23 4.66
C ASN A 153 -18.13 22.81 3.36
N PHE A 154 -19.00 23.07 2.42
CA PHE A 154 -18.64 23.70 1.15
C PHE A 154 -19.50 24.97 0.97
N ASP A 155 -18.85 26.05 0.54
CA ASP A 155 -19.47 27.30 0.11
C ASP A 155 -18.91 27.63 -1.26
N ASP A 156 -19.75 27.66 -2.28
CA ASP A 156 -19.37 27.82 -3.68
C ASP A 156 -18.15 26.98 -4.09
N GLU A 157 -18.23 25.68 -3.85
CA GLU A 157 -17.17 24.69 -4.10
C GLU A 157 -15.88 24.87 -3.25
N LYS A 158 -15.81 25.88 -2.38
CA LYS A 158 -14.66 26.05 -1.47
C LYS A 158 -14.90 25.31 -0.17
N PRO A 159 -13.95 24.47 0.27
CA PRO A 159 -14.07 23.76 1.52
C PRO A 159 -13.88 24.71 2.71
N ILE A 160 -14.82 24.67 3.65
CA ILE A 160 -14.73 25.36 4.94
C ILE A 160 -14.49 24.34 6.02
N PHE A 161 -13.34 24.40 6.66
CA PHE A 161 -12.96 23.53 7.76
C PHE A 161 -13.39 24.13 9.10
N LYS A 162 -14.37 23.52 9.76
CA LYS A 162 -14.78 23.92 11.12
C LYS A 162 -13.90 23.30 12.16
N THR A 163 -13.35 24.12 13.03
CA THR A 163 -12.58 23.66 14.21
C THR A 163 -13.28 24.10 15.51
N GLU A 164 -12.69 23.83 16.66
CA GLU A 164 -13.24 24.26 17.93
C GLU A 164 -13.14 25.79 18.15
N THR A 165 -12.21 26.44 17.48
CA THR A 165 -11.88 27.85 17.73
C THR A 165 -12.24 28.78 16.56
N GLN A 166 -12.14 28.32 15.34
CA GLN A 166 -12.39 29.14 14.13
C GLN A 166 -12.64 28.28 12.89
N ASN A 167 -13.09 28.93 11.82
CA ASN A 167 -13.21 28.31 10.50
C ASN A 167 -11.99 28.68 9.65
N TYR A 168 -11.56 27.74 8.79
CA TYR A 168 -10.52 27.93 7.77
C TYR A 168 -11.14 27.71 6.38
N ILE A 169 -10.76 28.53 5.41
CA ILE A 169 -11.16 28.44 4.00
C ILE A 169 -9.96 28.07 3.16
#